data_3d803e8948c1163efc3759fe17fcf946
#
_entry.id   3d803e8948c1163efc3759fe17fcf946
#
_cell.length_a   1.000
_cell.length_b   1.000
_cell.length_c   1.000
_cell.angle_alpha   90.00
_cell.angle_beta   90.00
_cell.angle_gamma   90.00
#
_symmetry.space_group_name_H-M   'P 1'
#
loop_
_entity.id
_entity.type
_entity.pdbx_description
1 polymer ?
#
loop_
_entity_poly.entity_id
_entity_poly.type
_entity_poly.pdbx_seq_one_letter_code
_entity_poly.pdbx_strand_id
1 'polypeptide(L)'
;EKFKLLKEIGYDGVELNSPGGVDKKEALAASRETGLPIHGIVDSIHWVTRLSSPDANTRRKGLDGLRTAIRDAHLVKGSAVLLVPGAVRDAENENHQQVWDRSIEQIHWALPLAAKLGIHVLIENVWNGFLYDPKGDNNQTADLLAKYLDEIDSPWVGSYFDIGNHQRFGKPAEWIRTLGKRIVKLDVKGWGKSNGFCKIGDGDVDWPDVRRALAEIGFTGWSTAEVGGGNRDRMKDVHDRMDKHLLGKA
;
A
#
# COMPACT_ATOMS: atom_id res chain seq x y z
N GLU A 1 -2.78 -18.48 16.75
CA GLU A 1 -2.46 -19.51 15.73
C GLU A 1 -1.86 -18.92 14.45
N LYS A 2 -2.51 -17.92 13.77
CA LYS A 2 -2.01 -17.34 12.51
C LYS A 2 -0.61 -16.73 12.63
N PHE A 3 -0.34 -15.95 13.68
CA PHE A 3 0.98 -15.35 13.91
C PHE A 3 2.07 -16.43 14.08
N LYS A 4 1.78 -17.48 14.85
CA LYS A 4 2.69 -18.60 15.02
C LYS A 4 2.99 -19.29 13.70
N LEU A 5 1.96 -19.58 12.90
CA LEU A 5 2.11 -20.20 11.58
C LEU A 5 2.99 -19.36 10.65
N LEU A 6 2.74 -18.06 10.55
CA LEU A 6 3.53 -17.17 9.69
C LEU A 6 4.99 -17.06 10.17
N LYS A 7 5.21 -16.98 11.49
CA LYS A 7 6.57 -16.99 12.06
C LYS A 7 7.32 -18.28 11.76
N GLU A 8 6.65 -19.44 11.87
CA GLU A 8 7.24 -20.74 11.55
C GLU A 8 7.58 -20.90 10.06
N ILE A 9 6.83 -20.26 9.17
CA ILE A 9 7.12 -20.24 7.72
C ILE A 9 8.34 -19.38 7.42
N GLY A 10 8.58 -18.32 8.21
CA GLY A 10 9.72 -17.43 8.03
C GLY A 10 9.36 -15.97 7.72
N TYR A 11 8.08 -15.59 7.79
CA TYR A 11 7.71 -14.18 7.61
C TYR A 11 8.32 -13.27 8.67
N ASP A 12 8.74 -12.08 8.26
CA ASP A 12 9.34 -11.07 9.13
C ASP A 12 8.29 -10.21 9.85
N GLY A 13 7.06 -10.12 9.33
CA GLY A 13 5.99 -9.32 9.92
C GLY A 13 4.65 -9.55 9.26
N VAL A 14 3.63 -8.85 9.77
CA VAL A 14 2.26 -8.87 9.26
C VAL A 14 1.69 -7.45 9.18
N GLU A 15 0.68 -7.29 8.36
CA GLU A 15 -0.14 -6.09 8.28
C GLU A 15 -1.60 -6.42 8.58
N LEU A 16 -2.33 -5.47 9.18
CA LEU A 16 -3.70 -5.69 9.63
C LEU A 16 -4.65 -4.65 9.04
N ASN A 17 -5.95 -4.95 9.00
CA ASN A 17 -6.99 -4.02 8.59
C ASN A 17 -7.49 -3.16 9.76
N SER A 18 -7.80 -1.89 9.52
CA SER A 18 -8.50 -0.97 10.42
C SER A 18 -9.17 0.15 9.61
N PRO A 19 -10.38 0.61 10.02
CA PRO A 19 -11.23 0.09 11.12
C PRO A 19 -11.69 -1.35 10.91
N GLY A 20 -12.04 -2.05 12.00
CA GLY A 20 -12.47 -3.44 11.95
C GLY A 20 -11.31 -4.45 11.85
N GLY A 21 -11.56 -5.60 11.23
CA GLY A 21 -10.60 -6.71 11.23
C GLY A 21 -10.46 -7.38 12.60
N VAL A 22 -9.28 -7.94 12.88
CA VAL A 22 -8.99 -8.58 14.17
C VAL A 22 -8.88 -7.55 15.31
N ASP A 23 -9.17 -7.98 16.55
CA ASP A 23 -8.93 -7.14 17.73
C ASP A 23 -7.45 -6.77 17.84
N LYS A 24 -7.17 -5.48 17.96
CA LYS A 24 -5.80 -4.96 17.92
C LYS A 24 -4.99 -5.29 19.17
N LYS A 25 -5.67 -5.44 20.33
CA LYS A 25 -5.01 -5.83 21.59
C LYS A 25 -4.64 -7.32 21.55
N GLU A 26 -5.55 -8.17 21.07
CA GLU A 26 -5.27 -9.59 20.86
C GLU A 26 -4.14 -9.80 19.83
N ALA A 27 -4.19 -9.06 18.71
CA ALA A 27 -3.13 -9.11 17.71
C ALA A 27 -1.77 -8.67 18.28
N LEU A 28 -1.72 -7.60 19.09
CA LEU A 28 -0.51 -7.15 19.76
C LEU A 28 0.01 -8.20 20.76
N ALA A 29 -0.89 -8.87 21.51
CA ALA A 29 -0.50 -9.95 22.41
C ALA A 29 0.12 -11.13 21.62
N ALA A 30 -0.52 -11.55 20.52
CA ALA A 30 0.00 -12.59 19.64
C ALA A 30 1.35 -12.20 18.99
N SER A 31 1.51 -10.95 18.59
CA SER A 31 2.79 -10.41 18.08
C SER A 31 3.91 -10.54 19.12
N ARG A 32 3.63 -10.17 20.37
CA ARG A 32 4.62 -10.29 21.48
C ARG A 32 4.96 -11.74 21.80
N GLU A 33 3.97 -12.62 21.83
CA GLU A 33 4.15 -14.04 22.12
C GLU A 33 5.01 -14.74 21.06
N THR A 34 4.79 -14.41 19.78
CA THR A 34 5.47 -15.08 18.67
C THR A 34 6.74 -14.39 18.20
N GLY A 35 6.97 -13.14 18.63
CA GLY A 35 8.05 -12.31 18.11
C GLY A 35 7.86 -11.90 16.64
N LEU A 36 6.61 -11.99 16.09
CA LEU A 36 6.28 -11.55 14.73
C LEU A 36 5.68 -10.14 14.79
N PRO A 37 6.39 -9.08 14.36
CA PRO A 37 5.91 -7.72 14.46
C PRO A 37 4.72 -7.44 13.54
N ILE A 38 3.88 -6.49 13.93
CA ILE A 38 2.86 -5.89 13.10
C ILE A 38 3.45 -4.60 12.54
N HIS A 39 3.81 -4.58 11.25
CA HIS A 39 4.55 -3.44 10.69
C HIS A 39 3.65 -2.32 10.15
N GLY A 40 2.34 -2.57 9.96
CA GLY A 40 1.43 -1.58 9.40
C GLY A 40 -0.04 -1.95 9.49
N ILE A 41 -0.84 -1.01 9.05
CA ILE A 41 -2.30 -1.11 8.97
C ILE A 41 -2.74 -0.72 7.56
N VAL A 42 -3.74 -1.40 7.03
CA VAL A 42 -4.49 -0.99 5.83
C VAL A 42 -5.76 -0.25 6.26
N ASP A 43 -6.00 0.95 5.73
CA ASP A 43 -7.30 1.62 5.93
C ASP A 43 -8.39 0.87 5.16
N SER A 44 -9.12 0.01 5.87
CA SER A 44 -10.05 -0.97 5.30
C SER A 44 -11.32 -0.36 4.68
N ILE A 45 -11.59 0.93 4.92
CA ILE A 45 -12.80 1.60 4.46
C ILE A 45 -12.56 2.63 3.36
N HIS A 46 -11.31 2.83 2.94
CA HIS A 46 -10.92 3.84 1.96
C HIS A 46 -11.65 3.71 0.61
N TRP A 47 -12.08 2.51 0.23
CA TRP A 47 -12.86 2.29 -0.99
C TRP A 47 -14.34 2.67 -0.85
N VAL A 48 -14.89 2.58 0.35
CA VAL A 48 -16.32 2.84 0.63
C VAL A 48 -16.54 4.28 1.06
N THR A 49 -15.75 4.76 2.03
CA THR A 49 -15.81 6.11 2.57
C THR A 49 -14.64 6.95 2.06
N ARG A 50 -14.63 7.18 0.73
CA ARG A 50 -13.50 7.85 0.05
C ARG A 50 -13.26 9.25 0.61
N LEU A 51 -11.99 9.59 0.85
CA LEU A 51 -11.58 10.96 1.19
C LEU A 51 -11.88 11.95 0.06
N SER A 52 -11.97 11.47 -1.18
CA SER A 52 -12.27 12.26 -2.37
C SER A 52 -13.77 12.41 -2.69
N SER A 53 -14.66 11.80 -1.91
CA SER A 53 -16.10 11.79 -2.19
C SER A 53 -16.67 13.20 -2.40
N PRO A 54 -17.59 13.42 -3.36
CA PRO A 54 -18.34 14.68 -3.46
C PRO A 54 -19.20 14.95 -2.22
N ASP A 55 -19.68 13.91 -1.53
CA ASP A 55 -20.45 14.03 -0.30
C ASP A 55 -19.55 14.29 0.93
N ALA A 56 -19.76 15.44 1.58
CA ALA A 56 -18.98 15.86 2.75
C ALA A 56 -19.12 14.91 3.95
N ASN A 57 -20.29 14.27 4.14
CA ASN A 57 -20.47 13.30 5.22
C ASN A 57 -19.66 12.03 4.99
N THR A 58 -19.57 11.59 3.73
CA THR A 58 -18.72 10.46 3.34
C THR A 58 -17.25 10.79 3.57
N ARG A 59 -16.77 11.98 3.16
CA ARG A 59 -15.39 12.41 3.44
C ARG A 59 -15.08 12.44 4.94
N ARG A 60 -16.01 12.97 5.76
CA ARG A 60 -15.83 12.99 7.23
C ARG A 60 -15.72 11.58 7.80
N LYS A 61 -16.57 10.64 7.38
CA LYS A 61 -16.48 9.23 7.78
C LYS A 61 -15.14 8.60 7.35
N GLY A 62 -14.67 8.90 6.15
CA GLY A 62 -13.36 8.46 5.67
C GLY A 62 -12.22 9.00 6.52
N LEU A 63 -12.23 10.29 6.85
CA LEU A 63 -11.26 10.91 7.75
C LEU A 63 -11.27 10.29 9.15
N ASP A 64 -12.44 10.01 9.70
CA ASP A 64 -12.55 9.35 11.01
C ASP A 64 -12.02 7.91 10.96
N GLY A 65 -12.23 7.22 9.83
CA GLY A 65 -11.63 5.91 9.56
C GLY A 65 -10.12 5.94 9.50
N LEU A 66 -9.55 6.86 8.71
CA LEU A 66 -8.10 7.06 8.63
C LEU A 66 -7.48 7.40 10.00
N ARG A 67 -8.12 8.28 10.77
CA ARG A 67 -7.67 8.59 12.14
C ARG A 67 -7.73 7.38 13.06
N THR A 68 -8.72 6.49 12.87
CA THR A 68 -8.81 5.23 13.61
C THR A 68 -7.68 4.30 13.21
N ALA A 69 -7.42 4.14 11.92
CA ALA A 69 -6.30 3.34 11.41
C ALA A 69 -4.94 3.84 11.94
N ILE A 70 -4.73 5.17 11.99
CA ILE A 70 -3.51 5.76 12.57
C ILE A 70 -3.36 5.43 14.07
N ARG A 71 -4.45 5.50 14.86
CA ARG A 71 -4.41 5.12 16.29
C ARG A 71 -4.14 3.62 16.46
N ASP A 72 -4.76 2.79 15.64
CA ASP A 72 -4.56 1.34 15.66
C ASP A 72 -3.14 0.96 15.24
N ALA A 73 -2.56 1.63 14.23
CA ALA A 73 -1.16 1.45 13.85
C ALA A 73 -0.22 1.74 15.03
N HIS A 74 -0.45 2.86 15.73
CA HIS A 74 0.32 3.20 16.93
C HIS A 74 0.12 2.17 18.06
N LEU A 75 -1.12 1.73 18.30
CA LEU A 75 -1.45 0.74 19.33
C LEU A 75 -0.71 -0.58 19.10
N VAL A 76 -0.66 -1.06 17.87
CA VAL A 76 0.01 -2.32 17.53
C VAL A 76 1.51 -2.18 17.28
N LYS A 77 2.06 -0.97 17.45
CA LYS A 77 3.47 -0.61 17.20
C LYS A 77 3.89 -0.71 15.74
N GLY A 78 2.94 -0.57 14.82
CA GLY A 78 3.20 -0.40 13.41
C GLY A 78 3.75 1.00 13.09
N SER A 79 4.28 1.17 11.91
CA SER A 79 4.93 2.42 11.47
C SER A 79 4.11 3.22 10.44
N ALA A 80 3.08 2.61 9.83
CA ALA A 80 2.35 3.25 8.74
C ALA A 80 0.93 2.72 8.58
N VAL A 81 0.13 3.55 7.89
CA VAL A 81 -1.19 3.19 7.34
C VAL A 81 -1.14 3.26 5.82
N LEU A 82 -1.54 2.18 5.14
CA LEU A 82 -1.81 2.18 3.71
C LEU A 82 -3.13 2.89 3.44
N LEU A 83 -3.14 3.82 2.49
CA LEU A 83 -4.29 4.60 2.08
C LEU A 83 -4.43 4.63 0.55
N VAL A 84 -5.62 4.24 0.05
CA VAL A 84 -6.07 4.66 -1.28
C VAL A 84 -6.71 6.05 -1.14
N PRO A 85 -6.10 7.11 -1.69
CA PRO A 85 -6.50 8.48 -1.36
C PRO A 85 -7.82 8.89 -2.00
N GLY A 86 -8.15 8.31 -3.16
CA GLY A 86 -9.35 8.67 -3.90
C GLY A 86 -9.55 7.83 -5.16
N ALA A 87 -10.65 8.10 -5.83
CA ALA A 87 -10.99 7.50 -7.12
C ALA A 87 -11.93 8.41 -7.89
N VAL A 88 -11.74 8.54 -9.21
CA VAL A 88 -12.73 9.14 -10.11
C VAL A 88 -13.71 8.03 -10.50
N ARG A 89 -14.85 7.97 -9.82
CA ARG A 89 -15.87 6.92 -10.04
C ARG A 89 -17.03 7.37 -10.91
N ASP A 90 -17.33 8.64 -10.87
CA ASP A 90 -18.46 9.24 -11.58
C ASP A 90 -17.95 10.46 -12.36
N ALA A 91 -17.45 10.19 -13.57
CA ALA A 91 -16.85 11.21 -14.42
C ALA A 91 -17.85 12.30 -14.90
N GLU A 92 -19.15 12.09 -14.69
CA GLU A 92 -20.17 13.11 -14.97
C GLU A 92 -20.27 14.12 -13.81
N ASN A 93 -20.03 13.68 -12.56
CA ASN A 93 -20.22 14.49 -11.36
C ASN A 93 -18.92 14.81 -10.60
N GLU A 94 -17.81 14.12 -10.92
CA GLU A 94 -16.50 14.41 -10.33
C GLU A 94 -15.39 14.31 -11.38
N ASN A 95 -14.47 15.25 -11.35
CA ASN A 95 -13.27 15.22 -12.18
C ASN A 95 -12.00 14.94 -11.36
N HIS A 96 -10.91 14.73 -12.06
CA HIS A 96 -9.61 14.43 -11.47
C HIS A 96 -9.18 15.49 -10.44
N GLN A 97 -9.28 16.79 -10.78
CA GLN A 97 -8.85 17.88 -9.89
C GLN A 97 -9.68 17.93 -8.60
N GLN A 98 -10.99 17.71 -8.68
CA GLN A 98 -11.84 17.64 -7.49
C GLN A 98 -11.49 16.47 -6.57
N VAL A 99 -11.14 15.31 -7.14
CA VAL A 99 -10.68 14.14 -6.37
C VAL A 99 -9.35 14.45 -5.69
N TRP A 100 -8.44 15.08 -6.43
CA TRP A 100 -7.13 15.52 -5.97
C TRP A 100 -7.23 16.47 -4.78
N ASP A 101 -7.91 17.59 -4.94
CA ASP A 101 -8.03 18.64 -3.92
C ASP A 101 -8.71 18.11 -2.65
N ARG A 102 -9.84 17.40 -2.80
CA ARG A 102 -10.59 16.84 -1.67
C ARG A 102 -9.79 15.83 -0.88
N SER A 103 -9.03 14.96 -1.55
CA SER A 103 -8.22 13.94 -0.88
C SER A 103 -7.05 14.56 -0.13
N ILE A 104 -6.35 15.52 -0.72
CA ILE A 104 -5.26 16.27 -0.06
C ILE A 104 -5.78 17.00 1.18
N GLU A 105 -6.90 17.71 1.07
CA GLU A 105 -7.52 18.39 2.20
C GLU A 105 -7.78 17.43 3.38
N GLN A 106 -8.38 16.27 3.12
CA GLN A 106 -8.67 15.30 4.19
C GLN A 106 -7.40 14.66 4.77
N ILE A 107 -6.39 14.39 3.94
CA ILE A 107 -5.09 13.92 4.42
C ILE A 107 -4.47 14.96 5.37
N HIS A 108 -4.44 16.23 4.98
CA HIS A 108 -3.93 17.31 5.85
C HIS A 108 -4.64 17.35 7.21
N TRP A 109 -5.96 17.10 7.25
CA TRP A 109 -6.71 17.01 8.52
C TRP A 109 -6.32 15.80 9.38
N ALA A 110 -5.70 14.77 8.82
CA ALA A 110 -5.20 13.61 9.56
C ALA A 110 -3.74 13.78 10.03
N LEU A 111 -2.92 14.58 9.32
CA LEU A 111 -1.48 14.70 9.56
C LEU A 111 -1.08 15.11 10.97
N PRO A 112 -1.77 16.03 11.70
CA PRO A 112 -1.40 16.34 13.08
C PRO A 112 -1.44 15.13 14.01
N LEU A 113 -2.39 14.21 13.77
CA LEU A 113 -2.47 12.97 14.52
C LEU A 113 -1.36 11.98 14.10
N ALA A 114 -1.11 11.86 12.82
CA ALA A 114 -0.06 11.01 12.26
C ALA A 114 1.32 11.42 12.81
N ALA A 115 1.65 12.70 12.73
CA ALA A 115 2.89 13.28 13.29
C ALA A 115 3.01 13.06 14.80
N LYS A 116 1.94 13.32 15.57
CA LYS A 116 1.93 13.12 17.02
C LYS A 116 2.21 11.67 17.42
N LEU A 117 1.73 10.71 16.63
CA LEU A 117 1.86 9.28 16.93
C LEU A 117 3.04 8.62 16.22
N GLY A 118 3.76 9.33 15.36
CA GLY A 118 4.89 8.79 14.60
C GLY A 118 4.46 7.77 13.53
N ILE A 119 3.29 7.97 12.91
CA ILE A 119 2.73 7.05 11.91
C ILE A 119 2.71 7.70 10.54
N HIS A 120 3.27 7.04 9.55
CA HIS A 120 3.18 7.48 8.16
C HIS A 120 1.81 7.14 7.54
N VAL A 121 1.32 8.01 6.67
CA VAL A 121 0.18 7.76 5.78
C VAL A 121 0.76 7.51 4.39
N LEU A 122 0.65 6.29 3.90
CA LEU A 122 1.30 5.87 2.67
C LEU A 122 0.28 5.66 1.55
N ILE A 123 0.49 6.36 0.47
CA ILE A 123 -0.41 6.38 -0.69
C ILE A 123 -0.11 5.20 -1.60
N GLU A 124 -1.13 4.38 -1.84
CA GLU A 124 -1.06 3.25 -2.75
C GLU A 124 -1.47 3.64 -4.19
N ASN A 125 -0.71 3.16 -5.17
CA ASN A 125 -1.06 3.26 -6.58
C ASN A 125 -2.02 2.15 -6.99
N VAL A 126 -3.28 2.51 -7.23
CA VAL A 126 -4.37 1.59 -7.60
C VAL A 126 -5.08 2.04 -8.88
N TRP A 127 -5.84 1.13 -9.52
CA TRP A 127 -6.59 1.41 -10.76
C TRP A 127 -7.90 2.17 -10.48
N ASN A 128 -7.80 3.42 -10.16
CA ASN A 128 -8.93 4.22 -9.69
C ASN A 128 -9.25 5.46 -10.55
N GLY A 129 -8.62 5.58 -11.73
CA GLY A 129 -8.80 6.76 -12.60
C GLY A 129 -8.21 8.05 -12.00
N PHE A 130 -7.40 7.94 -10.95
CA PHE A 130 -6.82 9.05 -10.22
C PHE A 130 -5.31 9.20 -10.51
N LEU A 131 -4.55 8.13 -10.34
CA LEU A 131 -3.10 8.10 -10.61
C LEU A 131 -2.75 7.45 -11.94
N TYR A 132 -3.71 6.83 -12.60
CA TYR A 132 -3.58 6.24 -13.91
C TYR A 132 -4.73 6.68 -14.81
N ASP A 133 -4.44 6.85 -16.10
CA ASP A 133 -5.45 6.89 -17.13
C ASP A 133 -5.90 5.45 -17.46
N PRO A 134 -7.12 5.04 -17.11
CA PRO A 134 -7.59 3.68 -17.37
C PRO A 134 -7.73 3.35 -18.87
N LYS A 135 -7.75 4.37 -19.74
CA LYS A 135 -7.77 4.27 -21.20
C LYS A 135 -6.39 4.49 -21.83
N GLY A 136 -5.40 4.86 -21.02
CA GLY A 136 -4.03 5.10 -21.46
C GLY A 136 -3.30 3.81 -21.85
N ASP A 137 -2.15 3.99 -22.45
CA ASP A 137 -1.25 2.89 -22.81
C ASP A 137 -0.49 2.35 -21.59
N ASN A 138 0.48 1.48 -21.84
CA ASN A 138 1.33 0.87 -20.83
C ASN A 138 2.70 1.59 -20.67
N ASN A 139 2.76 2.88 -20.98
CA ASN A 139 3.95 3.73 -20.82
C ASN A 139 3.70 4.89 -19.83
N GLN A 140 2.78 4.71 -18.89
CA GLN A 140 2.45 5.76 -17.94
C GLN A 140 3.57 5.93 -16.92
N THR A 141 3.93 7.19 -16.65
CA THR A 141 5.03 7.56 -15.76
C THR A 141 4.56 7.82 -14.33
N ALA A 142 5.49 7.80 -13.37
CA ALA A 142 5.22 8.07 -11.96
C ALA A 142 5.03 9.56 -11.63
N ASP A 143 5.18 10.46 -12.61
CA ASP A 143 5.20 11.91 -12.37
C ASP A 143 3.96 12.41 -11.64
N LEU A 144 2.79 11.85 -11.96
CA LEU A 144 1.53 12.24 -11.32
C LEU A 144 1.51 11.85 -9.84
N LEU A 145 1.96 10.65 -9.49
CA LEU A 145 2.07 10.22 -8.10
C LEU A 145 3.15 11.01 -7.36
N ALA A 146 4.30 11.24 -7.99
CA ALA A 146 5.36 12.07 -7.39
C ALA A 146 4.85 13.48 -7.10
N LYS A 147 4.17 14.13 -8.07
CA LYS A 147 3.53 15.43 -7.88
C LYS A 147 2.52 15.44 -6.74
N TYR A 148 1.68 14.40 -6.66
CA TYR A 148 0.67 14.29 -5.59
C TYR A 148 1.31 14.24 -4.21
N LEU A 149 2.36 13.43 -4.06
CA LEU A 149 3.10 13.31 -2.79
C LEU A 149 3.82 14.61 -2.44
N ASP A 150 4.45 15.26 -3.42
CA ASP A 150 5.16 16.53 -3.22
C ASP A 150 4.22 17.68 -2.86
N GLU A 151 2.98 17.70 -3.41
CA GLU A 151 1.99 18.72 -3.11
C GLU A 151 1.40 18.57 -1.70
N ILE A 152 1.31 17.34 -1.17
CA ILE A 152 0.94 17.15 0.25
C ILE A 152 2.00 17.73 1.18
N ASP A 153 3.27 17.75 0.77
CA ASP A 153 4.41 18.37 1.44
C ASP A 153 4.50 18.01 2.94
N SER A 154 4.58 16.73 3.24
CA SER A 154 4.67 16.26 4.62
C SER A 154 5.66 15.10 4.76
N PRO A 155 6.56 15.13 5.77
CA PRO A 155 7.45 14.00 6.04
C PRO A 155 6.71 12.75 6.54
N TRP A 156 5.43 12.87 6.88
CA TRP A 156 4.58 11.77 7.31
C TRP A 156 3.78 11.12 6.18
N VAL A 157 4.01 11.55 4.93
CA VAL A 157 3.36 10.98 3.74
C VAL A 157 4.42 10.43 2.80
N GLY A 158 4.14 9.29 2.21
CA GLY A 158 4.99 8.66 1.20
C GLY A 158 4.21 7.70 0.35
N SER A 159 4.90 6.96 -0.50
CA SER A 159 4.30 5.92 -1.34
C SER A 159 4.32 4.57 -0.66
N TYR A 160 3.19 3.88 -0.69
CA TYR A 160 3.08 2.44 -0.61
C TYR A 160 3.03 1.93 -2.04
N PHE A 161 4.17 1.63 -2.63
CA PHE A 161 4.25 1.34 -4.06
C PHE A 161 3.87 -0.11 -4.35
N ASP A 162 2.77 -0.30 -5.09
CA ASP A 162 2.34 -1.60 -5.58
C ASP A 162 2.95 -1.90 -6.95
N ILE A 163 3.79 -2.91 -6.98
CA ILE A 163 4.53 -3.36 -8.16
C ILE A 163 3.59 -3.98 -9.20
N GLY A 164 2.66 -4.84 -8.75
CA GLY A 164 1.76 -5.54 -9.67
C GLY A 164 0.67 -4.65 -10.25
N ASN A 165 0.13 -3.70 -9.48
CA ASN A 165 -0.81 -2.70 -10.00
C ASN A 165 -0.19 -1.89 -11.12
N HIS A 166 1.09 -1.50 -10.95
CA HIS A 166 1.75 -0.70 -11.97
C HIS A 166 2.10 -1.49 -13.22
N GLN A 167 2.40 -2.79 -13.12
CA GLN A 167 2.80 -3.62 -14.27
C GLN A 167 1.81 -3.55 -15.45
N ARG A 168 0.53 -3.30 -15.20
CA ARG A 168 -0.47 -3.09 -16.26
C ARG A 168 -0.22 -1.83 -17.08
N PHE A 169 0.29 -0.78 -16.48
CA PHE A 169 0.37 0.57 -17.05
C PHE A 169 1.79 1.04 -17.33
N GLY A 170 2.79 0.24 -17.04
CA GLY A 170 4.17 0.60 -17.29
C GLY A 170 5.17 -0.39 -16.74
N LYS A 171 6.39 0.08 -16.52
CA LYS A 171 7.48 -0.71 -15.98
C LYS A 171 7.72 -0.34 -14.51
N PRO A 172 7.44 -1.23 -13.55
CA PRO A 172 7.59 -0.93 -12.13
C PRO A 172 8.96 -0.39 -11.75
N ALA A 173 10.04 -0.88 -12.35
CA ALA A 173 11.39 -0.42 -12.07
C ALA A 173 11.61 1.07 -12.43
N GLU A 174 11.00 1.57 -13.51
CA GLU A 174 11.08 2.98 -13.89
C GLU A 174 10.34 3.86 -12.87
N TRP A 175 9.18 3.42 -12.40
CA TRP A 175 8.46 4.11 -11.34
C TRP A 175 9.24 4.14 -10.03
N ILE A 176 9.87 3.02 -9.65
CA ILE A 176 10.73 2.95 -8.46
C ILE A 176 11.84 4.01 -8.54
N ARG A 177 12.53 4.13 -9.70
CA ARG A 177 13.57 5.14 -9.90
C ARG A 177 13.03 6.56 -9.81
N THR A 178 11.89 6.84 -10.43
CA THR A 178 11.25 8.17 -10.43
C THR A 178 10.77 8.57 -9.03
N LEU A 179 10.10 7.66 -8.31
CA LEU A 179 9.61 7.93 -6.96
C LEU A 179 10.76 8.04 -5.94
N GLY A 180 11.82 7.25 -6.11
CA GLY A 180 13.01 7.32 -5.28
C GLY A 180 12.69 7.18 -3.79
N LYS A 181 13.17 8.13 -2.99
CA LYS A 181 12.98 8.15 -1.52
C LYS A 181 11.54 8.38 -1.06
N ARG A 182 10.60 8.69 -1.96
CA ARG A 182 9.17 8.77 -1.63
C ARG A 182 8.58 7.40 -1.33
N ILE A 183 9.21 6.32 -1.80
CA ILE A 183 8.78 4.94 -1.49
C ILE A 183 9.22 4.59 -0.08
N VAL A 184 8.23 4.31 0.78
CA VAL A 184 8.44 3.88 2.17
C VAL A 184 8.17 2.40 2.36
N LYS A 185 7.15 1.86 1.64
CA LYS A 185 6.80 0.44 1.64
C LYS A 185 6.42 -0.05 0.24
N LEU A 186 6.43 -1.35 0.07
CA LEU A 186 6.01 -2.01 -1.17
C LEU A 186 4.85 -2.98 -0.92
N ASP A 187 3.87 -2.95 -1.83
CA ASP A 187 2.98 -4.09 -2.08
C ASP A 187 3.50 -4.92 -3.24
N VAL A 188 3.47 -6.24 -3.05
CA VAL A 188 4.06 -7.21 -3.96
C VAL A 188 3.00 -8.20 -4.39
N LYS A 189 2.68 -8.16 -5.67
CA LYS A 189 1.83 -9.13 -6.36
C LYS A 189 2.28 -9.33 -7.80
N GLY A 190 1.87 -10.42 -8.41
CA GLY A 190 2.13 -10.68 -9.83
C GLY A 190 1.02 -10.12 -10.71
N TRP A 191 1.39 -9.60 -11.89
CA TRP A 191 0.46 -9.26 -12.95
C TRP A 191 1.07 -9.59 -14.30
N GLY A 192 0.26 -10.12 -15.23
CA GLY A 192 0.66 -10.40 -16.60
C GLY A 192 -0.47 -10.09 -17.59
N LYS A 193 -0.09 -9.69 -18.80
CA LYS A 193 -1.04 -9.31 -19.85
C LYS A 193 -2.00 -10.45 -20.25
N SER A 194 -1.52 -11.69 -20.19
CA SER A 194 -2.29 -12.88 -20.56
C SER A 194 -3.15 -13.43 -19.44
N ASN A 195 -2.79 -13.22 -18.17
CA ASN A 195 -3.39 -13.88 -17.01
C ASN A 195 -3.88 -12.91 -15.92
N GLY A 196 -3.72 -11.60 -16.10
CA GLY A 196 -4.13 -10.60 -15.10
C GLY A 196 -3.34 -10.74 -13.81
N PHE A 197 -3.98 -10.54 -12.66
CA PHE A 197 -3.36 -10.82 -11.37
C PHE A 197 -3.07 -12.32 -11.21
N CYS A 198 -1.83 -12.61 -10.89
CA CYS A 198 -1.31 -13.97 -10.81
C CYS A 198 -0.37 -14.13 -9.60
N LYS A 199 0.18 -15.33 -9.43
CA LYS A 199 1.18 -15.55 -8.39
C LYS A 199 2.43 -14.69 -8.66
N ILE A 200 3.09 -14.25 -7.60
CA ILE A 200 4.36 -13.53 -7.70
C ILE A 200 5.35 -14.36 -8.54
N GLY A 201 5.85 -13.77 -9.61
CA GLY A 201 6.77 -14.41 -10.53
C GLY A 201 6.15 -15.12 -11.75
N ASP A 202 4.83 -15.30 -11.80
CA ASP A 202 4.14 -15.96 -12.94
C ASP A 202 3.63 -14.95 -13.98
N GLY A 203 3.83 -13.65 -13.77
CA GLY A 203 3.43 -12.55 -14.67
C GLY A 203 4.60 -11.94 -15.43
N ASP A 204 4.38 -10.71 -15.91
CA ASP A 204 5.32 -10.00 -16.80
C ASP A 204 6.26 -9.06 -16.04
N VAL A 205 6.25 -9.04 -14.70
CA VAL A 205 7.13 -8.18 -13.90
C VAL A 205 8.58 -8.57 -14.09
N ASP A 206 9.42 -7.63 -14.54
CA ASP A 206 10.88 -7.79 -14.60
C ASP A 206 11.48 -7.66 -13.19
N TRP A 207 11.44 -8.76 -12.44
CA TRP A 207 11.95 -8.79 -11.07
C TRP A 207 13.45 -8.46 -10.96
N PRO A 208 14.33 -8.92 -11.87
CA PRO A 208 15.72 -8.47 -11.89
C PRO A 208 15.86 -6.94 -11.97
N ASP A 209 15.09 -6.26 -12.82
CA ASP A 209 15.15 -4.80 -12.92
C ASP A 209 14.51 -4.11 -11.72
N VAL A 210 13.41 -4.65 -11.17
CA VAL A 210 12.83 -4.17 -9.90
C VAL A 210 13.87 -4.20 -8.78
N ARG A 211 14.60 -5.31 -8.61
CA ARG A 211 15.66 -5.40 -7.58
C ARG A 211 16.77 -4.38 -7.80
N ARG A 212 17.21 -4.18 -9.06
CA ARG A 212 18.21 -3.15 -9.37
C ARG A 212 17.71 -1.77 -8.99
N ALA A 213 16.50 -1.41 -9.40
CA ALA A 213 15.90 -0.12 -9.09
C ALA A 213 15.76 0.12 -7.58
N LEU A 214 15.33 -0.90 -6.80
CA LEU A 214 15.26 -0.81 -5.34
C LEU A 214 16.64 -0.60 -4.71
N ALA A 215 17.67 -1.28 -5.22
CA ALA A 215 19.05 -1.08 -4.76
C ALA A 215 19.58 0.32 -5.11
N GLU A 216 19.30 0.81 -6.31
CA GLU A 216 19.69 2.17 -6.78
C GLU A 216 19.11 3.28 -5.89
N ILE A 217 17.87 3.15 -5.43
CA ILE A 217 17.26 4.13 -4.53
C ILE A 217 17.59 3.90 -3.04
N GLY A 218 18.29 2.81 -2.70
CA GLY A 218 18.64 2.43 -1.33
C GLY A 218 17.42 2.04 -0.49
N PHE A 219 16.44 1.34 -1.06
CA PHE A 219 15.24 0.93 -0.36
C PHE A 219 15.53 -0.07 0.76
N THR A 220 15.00 0.19 1.97
CA THR A 220 15.16 -0.65 3.16
C THR A 220 13.82 -0.86 3.92
N GLY A 221 12.70 -0.56 3.26
CA GLY A 221 11.36 -0.65 3.86
C GLY A 221 10.78 -2.06 3.90
N TRP A 222 9.57 -2.15 4.42
CA TRP A 222 8.77 -3.38 4.39
C TRP A 222 8.22 -3.66 2.99
N SER A 223 8.14 -4.94 2.66
CA SER A 223 7.51 -5.45 1.44
C SER A 223 6.41 -6.43 1.82
N THR A 224 5.17 -6.10 1.53
CA THR A 224 3.99 -6.88 1.87
C THR A 224 3.51 -7.68 0.67
N ALA A 225 3.23 -8.96 0.83
CA ALA A 225 2.58 -9.75 -0.21
C ALA A 225 1.07 -9.47 -0.19
N GLU A 226 0.57 -8.71 -1.16
CA GLU A 226 -0.86 -8.45 -1.34
C GLU A 226 -1.48 -9.51 -2.26
N VAL A 227 -1.73 -10.68 -1.70
CA VAL A 227 -2.25 -11.84 -2.42
C VAL A 227 -3.30 -12.59 -1.61
N GLY A 228 -4.11 -13.41 -2.28
CA GLY A 228 -5.08 -14.26 -1.59
C GLY A 228 -4.41 -15.17 -0.56
N GLY A 229 -4.92 -15.16 0.67
CA GLY A 229 -4.50 -16.03 1.74
C GLY A 229 -4.82 -17.50 1.49
N GLY A 230 -4.59 -18.36 2.50
CA GLY A 230 -4.86 -19.79 2.41
C GLY A 230 -4.29 -20.59 3.57
N ASN A 231 -4.12 -21.88 3.34
CA ASN A 231 -3.50 -22.81 4.28
C ASN A 231 -1.97 -22.62 4.36
N ARG A 232 -1.29 -23.44 5.16
CA ARG A 232 0.16 -23.40 5.37
C ARG A 232 0.94 -23.49 4.05
N ASP A 233 0.55 -24.39 3.16
CA ASP A 233 1.27 -24.62 1.89
C ASP A 233 1.16 -23.39 0.98
N ARG A 234 -0.03 -22.75 0.94
CA ARG A 234 -0.24 -21.50 0.21
C ARG A 234 0.61 -20.38 0.79
N MET A 235 0.66 -20.24 2.11
CA MET A 235 1.48 -19.19 2.73
C MET A 235 2.98 -19.44 2.50
N LYS A 236 3.40 -20.69 2.53
CA LYS A 236 4.79 -21.05 2.19
C LYS A 236 5.11 -20.74 0.71
N ASP A 237 4.23 -21.09 -0.24
CA ASP A 237 4.40 -20.73 -1.67
C ASP A 237 4.56 -19.23 -1.86
N VAL A 238 3.78 -18.41 -1.14
CA VAL A 238 3.91 -16.95 -1.18
C VAL A 238 5.27 -16.49 -0.65
N HIS A 239 5.67 -16.98 0.51
CA HIS A 239 6.96 -16.64 1.12
C HIS A 239 8.14 -17.00 0.20
N ASP A 240 8.17 -18.24 -0.30
CA ASP A 240 9.24 -18.72 -1.18
C ASP A 240 9.35 -17.89 -2.48
N ARG A 241 8.18 -17.44 -3.01
CA ARG A 241 8.12 -16.57 -4.18
C ARG A 241 8.61 -15.15 -3.88
N MET A 242 8.30 -14.60 -2.70
CA MET A 242 8.87 -13.33 -2.25
C MET A 242 10.39 -13.41 -2.16
N ASP A 243 10.92 -14.45 -1.52
CA ASP A 243 12.35 -14.68 -1.39
C ASP A 243 13.03 -14.81 -2.76
N LYS A 244 12.47 -15.61 -3.64
CA LYS A 244 13.02 -15.85 -4.98
C LYS A 244 12.98 -14.61 -5.86
N HIS A 245 11.81 -13.96 -5.98
CA HIS A 245 11.61 -12.93 -6.99
C HIS A 245 12.01 -11.55 -6.49
N LEU A 246 11.62 -11.17 -5.28
CA LEU A 246 11.94 -9.85 -4.74
C LEU A 246 13.35 -9.79 -4.14
N LEU A 247 13.77 -10.82 -3.38
CA LEU A 247 15.09 -10.83 -2.73
C LEU A 247 16.18 -11.50 -3.56
N GLY A 248 15.81 -12.26 -4.61
CA GLY A 248 16.77 -12.96 -5.46
C GLY A 248 17.45 -14.15 -4.78
N LYS A 249 16.85 -14.68 -3.72
CA LYS A 249 17.37 -15.91 -3.07
C LYS A 249 17.12 -17.12 -3.97
N ALA A 250 18.05 -18.08 -3.95
CA ALA A 250 17.98 -19.31 -4.73
C ALA A 250 16.95 -20.30 -4.16
#